data_251f810e922d1a1bfcdac60c81009009
#
_entry.id   251f810e922d1a1bfcdac60c81009009
#
_cell.length_a   1.000
_cell.length_b   1.000
_cell.length_c   1.000
_cell.angle_alpha   90.00
_cell.angle_beta   90.00
_cell.angle_gamma   90.00
#
_symmetry.space_group_name_H-M   'P 1'
#
loop_
_entity.id
_entity.type
_entity.pdbx_description
1 polymer ?
#
loop_
_entity_poly.entity_id
_entity_poly.type
_entity_poly.pdbx_seq_one_letter_code
_entity_poly.pdbx_strand_id
1 'polypeptide(L)'
;EGWTQGQIEEALNLKLPGENLQGYLFPDTYRFPIKVSGQEAVEIMTANFNKKTAGLKITKDIIVMASLIEKEVRTKEDKELVSGILWKRLGIGMPLQVDAEMWTYQNRGLPPSPIANPGLESILAALNPKTSVYWYYLSAPTGQTIFSRTLDEHNVARAKYLK
;
A
#
# COMPACT_ATOMS: atom_id res chain seq x y z
N GLU A 1 -1.44 -15.86 23.53
CA GLU A 1 -2.63 -14.98 23.49
C GLU A 1 -2.25 -13.72 22.71
N GLY A 2 -3.04 -13.39 21.69
CA GLY A 2 -2.80 -12.21 20.84
C GLY A 2 -3.31 -10.93 21.50
N TRP A 3 -2.92 -9.79 20.96
CA TRP A 3 -3.43 -8.49 21.38
C TRP A 3 -4.94 -8.42 21.17
N THR A 4 -5.64 -7.87 22.15
CA THR A 4 -7.05 -7.53 22.00
C THR A 4 -7.20 -6.34 21.04
N GLN A 5 -8.35 -6.20 20.41
CA GLN A 5 -8.63 -5.06 19.53
C GLN A 5 -8.42 -3.72 20.24
N GLY A 6 -8.81 -3.61 21.52
CA GLY A 6 -8.59 -2.40 22.32
C GLY A 6 -7.10 -2.08 22.55
N GLN A 7 -6.25 -3.08 22.76
CA GLN A 7 -4.81 -2.89 22.87
C GLN A 7 -4.16 -2.44 21.55
N ILE A 8 -4.68 -2.93 20.42
CA ILE A 8 -4.25 -2.49 19.10
C ILE A 8 -4.69 -1.05 18.85
N GLU A 9 -5.93 -0.71 19.18
CA GLU A 9 -6.48 0.65 19.06
C GLU A 9 -5.76 1.63 20.00
N GLU A 10 -5.42 1.22 21.22
CA GLU A 10 -4.62 2.02 22.15
C GLU A 10 -3.20 2.24 21.61
N ALA A 11 -2.56 1.21 21.06
CA ALA A 11 -1.26 1.32 20.42
C ALA A 11 -1.26 2.20 19.17
N LEU A 12 -2.33 2.14 18.37
CA LEU A 12 -2.51 2.99 17.18
C LEU A 12 -2.90 4.44 17.55
N ASN A 13 -3.59 4.64 18.67
CA ASN A 13 -3.97 5.95 19.22
C ASN A 13 -2.89 6.56 20.13
N LEU A 14 -1.81 5.84 20.42
CA LEU A 14 -0.64 6.42 21.01
C LEU A 14 -0.16 7.55 20.10
N LYS A 15 -0.56 8.77 20.46
CA LYS A 15 0.02 10.00 19.91
C LYS A 15 1.48 10.04 20.34
N LEU A 16 2.34 9.38 19.57
CA LEU A 16 3.70 9.83 19.53
C LEU A 16 3.65 11.29 19.07
N PRO A 17 4.33 12.22 19.74
CA PRO A 17 4.16 13.64 19.51
C PRO A 17 4.37 13.93 18.02
N GLY A 18 3.29 14.18 17.29
CA GLY A 18 3.30 14.83 15.98
C GLY A 18 3.21 13.97 14.73
N GLU A 19 3.24 12.62 14.74
CA GLU A 19 3.28 11.84 13.49
C GLU A 19 2.25 10.70 13.43
N ASN A 20 1.53 10.64 12.31
CA ASN A 20 0.76 9.45 11.94
C ASN A 20 1.74 8.36 11.51
N LEU A 21 1.90 7.30 12.32
CA LEU A 21 2.80 6.18 12.06
C LEU A 21 2.26 5.17 11.05
N GLN A 22 1.04 5.38 10.55
CA GLN A 22 0.50 4.54 9.47
C GLN A 22 1.44 4.57 8.26
N GLY A 23 1.77 3.40 7.75
CA GLY A 23 2.76 3.23 6.69
C GLY A 23 4.16 2.87 7.18
N TYR A 24 4.46 3.06 8.47
CA TYR A 24 5.78 2.84 9.06
C TYR A 24 5.85 1.72 10.09
N LEU A 25 4.73 1.05 10.37
CA LEU A 25 4.68 -0.13 11.22
C LEU A 25 4.85 -1.38 10.34
N PHE A 26 6.08 -1.86 10.20
CA PHE A 26 6.39 -2.91 9.22
C PHE A 26 5.58 -4.19 9.48
N PRO A 27 4.86 -4.75 8.50
CA PRO A 27 4.13 -6.00 8.65
C PRO A 27 5.10 -7.19 8.66
N ASP A 28 5.25 -7.81 9.82
CA ASP A 28 6.08 -8.99 10.03
C ASP A 28 5.50 -9.85 11.17
N THR A 29 6.07 -11.02 11.39
CA THR A 29 5.74 -11.83 12.57
C THR A 29 6.62 -11.40 13.75
N TYR A 30 5.99 -10.88 14.79
CA TYR A 30 6.67 -10.40 15.99
C TYR A 30 6.49 -11.34 17.17
N ARG A 31 7.54 -11.51 17.96
CA ARG A 31 7.48 -12.14 19.28
C ARG A 31 7.58 -11.04 20.33
N PHE A 32 6.46 -10.72 20.96
CA PHE A 32 6.42 -9.73 22.02
C PHE A 32 6.56 -10.39 23.39
N PRO A 33 7.22 -9.73 24.38
CA PRO A 33 7.13 -10.12 25.79
C PRO A 33 5.67 -10.11 26.27
N ILE A 34 5.32 -10.97 27.26
CA ILE A 34 3.95 -11.11 27.76
C ILE A 34 3.36 -9.78 28.28
N LYS A 35 4.20 -8.85 28.73
CA LYS A 35 3.81 -7.55 29.28
C LYS A 35 4.30 -6.38 28.42
N VAL A 36 4.43 -6.57 27.10
CA VAL A 36 4.80 -5.46 26.20
C VAL A 36 3.74 -4.38 26.23
N SER A 37 4.15 -3.13 26.37
CA SER A 37 3.28 -1.97 26.22
C SER A 37 3.00 -1.68 24.73
N GLY A 38 1.92 -0.94 24.44
CA GLY A 38 1.63 -0.49 23.07
C GLY A 38 2.77 0.34 22.49
N GLN A 39 3.39 1.18 23.28
CA GLN A 39 4.53 2.00 22.86
C GLN A 39 5.75 1.13 22.47
N GLU A 40 6.13 0.18 23.31
CA GLU A 40 7.23 -0.74 23.01
C GLU A 40 6.97 -1.55 21.73
N ALA A 41 5.71 -1.98 21.50
CA ALA A 41 5.36 -2.69 20.27
C ALA A 41 5.52 -1.80 19.04
N VAL A 42 5.05 -0.55 19.11
CA VAL A 42 5.22 0.44 18.02
C VAL A 42 6.72 0.70 17.76
N GLU A 43 7.53 0.85 18.79
CA GLU A 43 8.99 1.03 18.67
C GLU A 43 9.64 -0.17 17.98
N ILE A 44 9.28 -1.40 18.36
CA ILE A 44 9.78 -2.63 17.74
C ILE A 44 9.40 -2.68 16.25
N MET A 45 8.13 -2.37 15.91
CA MET A 45 7.65 -2.41 14.53
C MET A 45 8.30 -1.32 13.67
N THR A 46 8.48 -0.12 14.22
CA THR A 46 9.16 0.99 13.54
C THR A 46 10.66 0.73 13.38
N ALA A 47 11.31 0.17 14.39
CA ALA A 47 12.72 -0.24 14.27
C ALA A 47 12.90 -1.32 13.19
N ASN A 48 11.96 -2.25 13.07
CA ASN A 48 11.99 -3.24 11.99
C ASN A 48 11.77 -2.60 10.61
N PHE A 49 10.87 -1.62 10.49
CA PHE A 49 10.72 -0.82 9.27
C PHE A 49 12.06 -0.19 8.87
N ASN A 50 12.72 0.52 9.78
CA ASN A 50 14.00 1.16 9.53
C ASN A 50 15.08 0.15 9.11
N LYS A 51 15.12 -1.02 9.74
CA LYS A 51 16.03 -2.12 9.40
C LYS A 51 15.77 -2.67 7.99
N LYS A 52 14.50 -2.94 7.65
CA LYS A 52 14.10 -3.52 6.35
C LYS A 52 14.26 -2.54 5.19
N THR A 53 14.17 -1.25 5.45
CA THR A 53 14.30 -0.19 4.45
C THR A 53 15.67 0.50 4.46
N ALA A 54 16.62 -0.01 5.25
CA ALA A 54 17.97 0.54 5.33
C ALA A 54 18.63 0.63 3.93
N GLY A 55 19.18 1.80 3.60
CA GLY A 55 19.79 2.07 2.28
C GLY A 55 18.80 2.39 1.16
N LEU A 56 17.49 2.30 1.37
CA LEU A 56 16.49 2.72 0.40
C LEU A 56 16.18 4.23 0.53
N LYS A 57 15.91 4.90 -0.60
CA LYS A 57 15.50 6.31 -0.61
C LYS A 57 13.99 6.43 -0.34
N ILE A 58 13.61 6.28 0.93
CA ILE A 58 12.21 6.35 1.34
C ILE A 58 11.78 7.80 1.48
N THR A 59 10.69 8.16 0.78
CA THR A 59 9.96 9.42 0.95
C THR A 59 8.53 9.14 1.38
N LYS A 60 7.81 10.15 1.87
CA LYS A 60 6.39 10.04 2.17
C LYS A 60 5.60 9.52 0.97
N ASP A 61 5.85 10.05 -0.22
CA ASP A 61 5.16 9.66 -1.45
C ASP A 61 5.38 8.18 -1.81
N ILE A 62 6.61 7.67 -1.59
CA ILE A 62 6.91 6.24 -1.77
C ILE A 62 6.06 5.38 -0.82
N ILE A 63 5.93 5.77 0.45
CA ILE A 63 5.16 5.01 1.43
C ILE A 63 3.65 5.09 1.12
N VAL A 64 3.15 6.26 0.74
CA VAL A 64 1.75 6.41 0.32
C VAL A 64 1.48 5.52 -0.90
N MET A 65 2.31 5.60 -1.94
CA MET A 65 2.19 4.75 -3.14
C MET A 65 2.28 3.26 -2.79
N ALA A 66 3.23 2.85 -1.97
CA ALA A 66 3.40 1.48 -1.52
C ALA A 66 2.16 0.97 -0.76
N SER A 67 1.53 1.82 0.06
CA SER A 67 0.33 1.48 0.81
C SER A 67 -0.90 1.25 -0.09
N LEU A 68 -0.99 1.97 -1.22
CA LEU A 68 -1.99 1.73 -2.25
C LEU A 68 -1.74 0.37 -2.93
N ILE A 69 -0.52 0.13 -3.39
CA ILE A 69 -0.12 -1.12 -4.06
C ILE A 69 -0.37 -2.35 -3.17
N GLU A 70 -0.08 -2.24 -1.86
CA GLU A 70 -0.28 -3.32 -0.88
C GLU A 70 -1.73 -3.81 -0.82
N LYS A 71 -2.69 -2.91 -1.02
CA LYS A 71 -4.13 -3.20 -0.96
C LYS A 71 -4.71 -3.71 -2.28
N GLU A 72 -4.03 -3.48 -3.40
CA GLU A 72 -4.56 -3.77 -4.74
C GLU A 72 -4.18 -5.17 -5.24
N VAL A 73 -2.93 -5.59 -5.06
CA VAL A 73 -2.43 -6.82 -5.69
C VAL A 73 -1.47 -7.58 -4.77
N ARG A 74 -1.34 -8.89 -5.03
CA ARG A 74 -0.61 -9.80 -4.13
C ARG A 74 0.76 -10.20 -4.65
N THR A 75 0.89 -10.46 -5.96
CA THR A 75 2.15 -10.96 -6.52
C THR A 75 3.15 -9.82 -6.72
N LYS A 76 4.43 -10.13 -6.63
CA LYS A 76 5.50 -9.16 -6.85
C LYS A 76 5.42 -8.54 -8.24
N GLU A 77 5.19 -9.36 -9.25
CA GLU A 77 5.11 -8.96 -10.65
C GLU A 77 3.95 -7.97 -10.89
N ASP A 78 2.79 -8.26 -10.29
CA ASP A 78 1.63 -7.36 -10.37
C ASP A 78 1.88 -6.06 -9.62
N LYS A 79 2.51 -6.09 -8.45
CA LYS A 79 2.89 -4.91 -7.68
C LYS A 79 3.78 -3.97 -8.50
N GLU A 80 4.77 -4.50 -9.21
CA GLU A 80 5.67 -3.73 -10.08
C GLU A 80 4.90 -3.09 -11.26
N LEU A 81 3.99 -3.84 -11.91
CA LEU A 81 3.16 -3.34 -13.02
C LEU A 81 2.15 -2.30 -12.55
N VAL A 82 1.43 -2.56 -11.46
CA VAL A 82 0.45 -1.63 -10.87
C VAL A 82 1.16 -0.35 -10.44
N SER A 83 2.33 -0.45 -9.81
CA SER A 83 3.17 0.70 -9.50
C SER A 83 3.45 1.56 -10.73
N GLY A 84 3.88 0.92 -11.84
CA GLY A 84 4.13 1.63 -13.11
C GLY A 84 2.90 2.34 -13.66
N ILE A 85 1.70 1.74 -13.53
CA ILE A 85 0.44 2.36 -13.94
C ILE A 85 0.12 3.56 -13.04
N LEU A 86 0.20 3.40 -11.71
CA LEU A 86 -0.17 4.45 -10.76
C LEU A 86 0.78 5.67 -10.87
N TRP A 87 2.09 5.46 -10.96
CA TRP A 87 3.05 6.53 -11.19
C TRP A 87 2.84 7.24 -12.53
N LYS A 88 2.52 6.48 -13.60
CA LYS A 88 2.21 7.05 -14.90
C LYS A 88 0.95 7.92 -14.87
N ARG A 89 -0.13 7.46 -14.21
CA ARG A 89 -1.35 8.25 -14.00
C ARG A 89 -1.07 9.51 -13.19
N LEU A 90 -0.33 9.38 -12.09
CA LEU A 90 0.07 10.50 -11.24
C LEU A 90 0.82 11.57 -12.05
N GLY A 91 1.79 11.15 -12.89
CA GLY A 91 2.61 12.05 -13.70
C GLY A 91 1.85 12.92 -14.69
N ILE A 92 0.66 12.48 -15.14
CA ILE A 92 -0.22 13.26 -16.04
C ILE A 92 -1.43 13.86 -15.32
N GLY A 93 -1.49 13.77 -13.99
CA GLY A 93 -2.62 14.29 -13.19
C GLY A 93 -3.91 13.50 -13.38
N MET A 94 -3.85 12.24 -13.81
CA MET A 94 -5.00 11.35 -13.88
C MET A 94 -5.34 10.82 -12.47
N PRO A 95 -6.65 10.72 -12.09
CA PRO A 95 -7.05 10.08 -10.84
C PRO A 95 -6.53 8.65 -10.74
N LEU A 96 -6.06 8.24 -9.56
CA LEU A 96 -5.47 6.91 -9.37
C LEU A 96 -6.51 5.80 -9.40
N GLN A 97 -7.72 6.05 -8.89
CA GLN A 97 -8.88 5.13 -8.89
C GLN A 97 -8.53 3.77 -8.28
N VAL A 98 -8.04 3.83 -7.04
CA VAL A 98 -7.69 2.66 -6.22
C VAL A 98 -8.89 2.31 -5.35
N ASP A 99 -9.43 1.09 -5.47
CA ASP A 99 -10.68 0.68 -4.81
C ASP A 99 -10.60 0.72 -3.27
N ALA A 100 -9.41 0.49 -2.73
CA ALA A 100 -9.17 0.55 -1.29
C ALA A 100 -9.21 1.98 -0.72
N GLU A 101 -9.23 3.03 -1.58
CA GLU A 101 -9.18 4.43 -1.15
C GLU A 101 -10.04 5.33 -2.06
N MET A 102 -11.28 5.58 -1.63
CA MET A 102 -12.25 6.37 -2.39
C MET A 102 -11.82 7.81 -2.68
N TRP A 103 -10.92 8.37 -1.87
CA TRP A 103 -10.32 9.68 -2.11
C TRP A 103 -9.66 9.76 -3.51
N THR A 104 -9.06 8.65 -3.97
CA THR A 104 -8.36 8.54 -5.27
C THR A 104 -9.27 8.59 -6.48
N TYR A 105 -10.58 8.44 -6.30
CA TYR A 105 -11.59 8.63 -7.36
C TYR A 105 -12.03 10.08 -7.49
N GLN A 106 -12.05 10.80 -6.38
CA GLN A 106 -12.58 12.16 -6.28
C GLN A 106 -11.48 13.22 -6.44
N ASN A 107 -10.24 12.85 -6.22
CA ASN A 107 -9.10 13.76 -6.19
C ASN A 107 -7.98 13.30 -7.14
N ARG A 108 -7.17 14.28 -7.54
CA ARG A 108 -5.91 14.02 -8.26
C ARG A 108 -4.75 14.01 -7.27
N GLY A 109 -3.71 13.28 -7.60
CA GLY A 109 -2.54 13.18 -6.73
C GLY A 109 -2.56 11.97 -5.81
N LEU A 110 -1.63 11.94 -4.87
CA LEU A 110 -1.57 10.92 -3.81
C LEU A 110 -2.47 11.31 -2.63
N PRO A 111 -3.07 10.34 -1.92
CA PRO A 111 -3.72 10.59 -0.64
C PRO A 111 -2.78 11.31 0.34
N PRO A 112 -3.33 12.09 1.29
CA PRO A 112 -2.52 12.87 2.23
C PRO A 112 -1.68 12.01 3.19
N SER A 113 -2.06 10.74 3.37
CA SER A 113 -1.38 9.77 4.23
C SER A 113 -1.46 8.36 3.66
N PRO A 114 -0.57 7.43 4.09
CA PRO A 114 -0.68 6.02 3.77
C PRO A 114 -2.02 5.44 4.26
N ILE A 115 -2.57 4.47 3.51
CA ILE A 115 -3.84 3.80 3.85
C ILE A 115 -3.63 2.43 4.50
N ALA A 116 -2.39 1.95 4.53
CA ALA A 116 -1.98 0.68 5.13
C ALA A 116 -0.49 0.72 5.46
N ASN A 117 -0.03 -0.29 6.19
CA ASN A 117 1.40 -0.54 6.42
C ASN A 117 1.91 -1.48 5.31
N PRO A 118 2.73 -1.00 4.36
CA PRO A 118 3.19 -1.80 3.24
C PRO A 118 4.33 -2.75 3.64
N GLY A 119 4.33 -3.95 3.05
CA GLY A 119 5.48 -4.85 3.10
C GLY A 119 6.61 -4.41 2.17
N LEU A 120 7.79 -5.05 2.32
CA LEU A 120 8.98 -4.69 1.55
C LEU A 120 8.77 -4.77 0.04
N GLU A 121 8.04 -5.77 -0.45
CA GLU A 121 7.76 -5.92 -1.89
C GLU A 121 6.99 -4.73 -2.47
N SER A 122 5.99 -4.21 -1.75
CA SER A 122 5.23 -3.03 -2.18
C SER A 122 6.07 -1.75 -2.13
N ILE A 123 6.94 -1.63 -1.12
CA ILE A 123 7.91 -0.52 -1.04
C ILE A 123 8.89 -0.57 -2.22
N LEU A 124 9.46 -1.74 -2.51
CA LEU A 124 10.37 -1.91 -3.64
C LEU A 124 9.68 -1.69 -4.98
N ALA A 125 8.42 -2.12 -5.14
CA ALA A 125 7.63 -1.84 -6.33
C ALA A 125 7.36 -0.33 -6.51
N ALA A 126 7.06 0.39 -5.42
CA ALA A 126 6.89 1.84 -5.46
C ALA A 126 8.17 2.59 -5.85
N LEU A 127 9.33 2.10 -5.39
CA LEU A 127 10.65 2.66 -5.74
C LEU A 127 11.08 2.33 -7.17
N ASN A 128 10.70 1.15 -7.68
CA ASN A 128 11.14 0.62 -8.97
C ASN A 128 9.93 0.25 -9.85
N PRO A 129 9.13 1.24 -10.29
CA PRO A 129 7.94 0.98 -11.08
C PRO A 129 8.27 0.37 -12.43
N LYS A 130 7.55 -0.69 -12.82
CA LYS A 130 7.74 -1.34 -14.11
C LYS A 130 6.99 -0.60 -15.22
N THR A 131 7.72 -0.09 -16.21
CA THR A 131 7.13 0.55 -17.38
C THR A 131 6.31 -0.46 -18.19
N SER A 132 5.11 -0.06 -18.61
CA SER A 132 4.23 -0.89 -19.40
C SER A 132 3.34 -0.05 -20.34
N VAL A 133 2.68 -0.71 -21.29
CA VAL A 133 1.68 -0.09 -22.16
C VAL A 133 0.32 0.05 -21.49
N TYR A 134 0.12 -0.55 -20.32
CA TYR A 134 -1.16 -0.59 -19.63
C TYR A 134 -1.47 0.72 -18.90
N TRP A 135 -2.77 1.06 -18.87
CA TRP A 135 -3.32 2.20 -18.16
C TRP A 135 -4.33 1.80 -17.10
N TYR A 136 -4.87 0.58 -17.19
CA TYR A 136 -5.92 0.05 -16.34
C TYR A 136 -5.56 -1.34 -15.86
N TYR A 137 -6.08 -1.68 -14.71
CA TYR A 137 -6.03 -3.04 -14.16
C TYR A 137 -7.30 -3.31 -13.36
N LEU A 138 -7.61 -4.57 -13.13
CA LEU A 138 -8.62 -5.04 -12.18
C LEU A 138 -8.17 -6.35 -11.54
N SER A 139 -8.59 -6.57 -10.30
CA SER A 139 -8.39 -7.85 -9.60
C SER A 139 -9.66 -8.69 -9.73
N ALA A 140 -9.56 -9.80 -10.46
CA ALA A 140 -10.66 -10.74 -10.57
C ALA A 140 -10.91 -11.49 -9.25
N PRO A 141 -12.14 -12.01 -8.97
CA PRO A 141 -12.42 -12.79 -7.77
C PRO A 141 -11.53 -14.04 -7.62
N THR A 142 -10.97 -14.53 -8.72
CA THR A 142 -9.99 -15.63 -8.75
C THR A 142 -8.62 -15.24 -8.17
N GLY A 143 -8.39 -13.95 -7.90
CA GLY A 143 -7.09 -13.39 -7.50
C GLY A 143 -6.16 -13.05 -8.66
N GLN A 144 -6.59 -13.26 -9.91
CA GLN A 144 -5.82 -12.86 -11.10
C GLN A 144 -5.97 -11.36 -11.36
N THR A 145 -4.86 -10.67 -11.65
CA THR A 145 -4.86 -9.30 -12.11
C THR A 145 -4.95 -9.24 -13.63
N ILE A 146 -5.92 -8.49 -14.15
CA ILE A 146 -6.16 -8.29 -15.58
C ILE A 146 -5.73 -6.85 -15.93
N PHE A 147 -4.81 -6.72 -16.86
CA PHE A 147 -4.27 -5.44 -17.33
C PHE A 147 -4.89 -5.05 -18.68
N SER A 148 -5.19 -3.76 -18.85
CA SER A 148 -5.81 -3.21 -20.07
C SER A 148 -5.08 -1.94 -20.51
N ARG A 149 -4.99 -1.72 -21.83
CA ARG A 149 -4.35 -0.55 -22.45
C ARG A 149 -5.31 0.63 -22.54
N THR A 150 -6.58 0.34 -22.83
CA THR A 150 -7.62 1.33 -23.04
C THR A 150 -8.77 1.16 -22.06
N LEU A 151 -9.59 2.19 -21.90
CA LEU A 151 -10.80 2.13 -21.08
C LEU A 151 -11.81 1.11 -21.65
N ASP A 152 -11.91 0.98 -22.98
CA ASP A 152 -12.81 0.01 -23.61
C ASP A 152 -12.39 -1.42 -23.30
N GLU A 153 -11.08 -1.74 -23.42
CA GLU A 153 -10.54 -3.05 -22.99
C GLU A 153 -10.85 -3.31 -21.51
N HIS A 154 -10.69 -2.28 -20.66
CA HIS A 154 -10.98 -2.39 -19.22
C HIS A 154 -12.47 -2.66 -18.95
N ASN A 155 -13.38 -1.95 -19.65
CA ASN A 155 -14.83 -2.16 -19.51
C ASN A 155 -15.25 -3.57 -19.96
N VAL A 156 -14.66 -4.09 -21.04
CA VAL A 156 -14.86 -5.49 -21.47
C VAL A 156 -14.35 -6.46 -20.41
N ALA A 157 -13.18 -6.22 -19.85
CA ALA A 157 -12.63 -7.04 -18.77
C ALA A 157 -13.52 -7.02 -17.52
N ARG A 158 -14.01 -5.84 -17.09
CA ARG A 158 -14.96 -5.71 -15.96
C ARG A 158 -16.24 -6.53 -16.20
N ALA A 159 -16.85 -6.42 -17.38
CA ALA A 159 -18.05 -7.16 -17.73
C ALA A 159 -17.83 -8.69 -17.75
N LYS A 160 -16.62 -9.13 -18.05
CA LYS A 160 -16.24 -10.55 -18.10
C LYS A 160 -15.90 -11.14 -16.73
N TYR A 161 -15.15 -10.41 -15.90
CA TYR A 161 -14.50 -10.95 -14.69
C TYR A 161 -15.14 -10.50 -13.38
N LEU A 162 -15.94 -9.43 -13.36
CA LEU A 162 -16.59 -8.89 -12.16
C LEU A 162 -18.12 -9.12 -12.14
N LYS A 163 -18.55 -10.27 -12.68
CA LYS A 163 -19.96 -10.71 -12.61
C LYS A 163 -20.28 -11.33 -11.27
#